data_adbaf66f85b4e1617de2bf1ef81bfbdc
#
_entry.id   adbaf66f85b4e1617de2bf1ef81bfbdc
#
_cell.length_a   1.000
_cell.length_b   1.000
_cell.length_c   1.000
_cell.angle_alpha   90.00
_cell.angle_beta   90.00
_cell.angle_gamma   90.00
#
_symmetry.space_group_name_H-M   'P 1'
#
loop_
_entity.id
_entity.type
_entity.pdbx_description
1 polymer ?
#
loop_
_entity_poly.entity_id
_entity_poly.type
_entity_poly.pdbx_seq_one_letter_code
_entity_poly.pdbx_strand_id
1 'polypeptide(L)'
;MMTASPAFGAMTTCHATFYHSVGTTETEAIQPHGPGLVLMGGGTDVDEAFRWIATTVAGSRLRDAGDLVVLRASGDNDYDDYIHGLGAFHSVRTILLPPCASAVDIARAAALVSHVQSVFFAGGDQAEYVIWKGTPLAAAVQRVYDRGGVVGGTSAGLAILGTYVFDAVAGDRTHDVHTPDAVADPFEQAISFTEGFFDFPPLRGVISDTHFRVRDRFGRLAAFMARLDALHGAGNVRAIAMDARSALVVGRDGVGKLLLQGTGGRALFVRSGRPVRLERGRPLIVRGLDVVLVDRAGQRFDVRRWCGDGSEYSVDVDGERSKMYSPSDPYVAPPGAHPATPCAH
;
A
#
# COMPACT_ATOMS: atom_id res chain seq x y z
N MET A 1 -41.96 34.20 -26.64
CA MET A 1 -41.46 33.04 -25.91
C MET A 1 -40.13 32.64 -26.49
N MET A 2 -39.05 33.08 -25.87
CA MET A 2 -37.68 32.72 -26.28
C MET A 2 -37.28 31.51 -25.43
N THR A 3 -37.06 30.37 -26.04
CA THR A 3 -36.53 29.17 -25.41
C THR A 3 -35.00 29.29 -25.27
N ALA A 4 -34.52 29.44 -24.06
CA ALA A 4 -33.10 29.38 -23.79
C ALA A 4 -32.63 27.90 -23.92
N SER A 5 -31.68 27.66 -24.83
CA SER A 5 -30.94 26.44 -24.90
C SER A 5 -30.05 26.30 -23.66
N PRO A 6 -29.96 25.11 -23.04
CA PRO A 6 -28.99 24.89 -21.98
C PRO A 6 -27.58 24.90 -22.58
N ALA A 7 -26.73 25.78 -22.02
CA ALA A 7 -25.30 25.77 -22.31
C ALA A 7 -24.72 24.41 -21.85
N PHE A 8 -24.28 23.61 -22.78
CA PHE A 8 -23.40 22.43 -22.48
C PHE A 8 -22.12 23.00 -21.85
N GLY A 9 -21.94 22.79 -20.55
CA GLY A 9 -20.67 23.06 -19.88
C GLY A 9 -19.57 22.35 -20.64
N ALA A 10 -18.50 23.08 -20.96
CA ALA A 10 -17.31 22.52 -21.58
C ALA A 10 -16.83 21.34 -20.71
N MET A 11 -16.90 20.13 -21.27
CA MET A 11 -16.23 18.97 -20.66
C MET A 11 -14.75 19.33 -20.59
N THR A 12 -14.24 19.48 -19.38
CA THR A 12 -12.81 19.64 -19.15
C THR A 12 -12.15 18.40 -19.74
N THR A 13 -11.39 18.56 -20.81
CA THR A 13 -10.70 17.46 -21.47
C THR A 13 -9.65 16.93 -20.50
N CYS A 14 -9.90 15.74 -20.01
CA CYS A 14 -9.01 15.03 -19.13
C CYS A 14 -8.01 14.24 -19.99
N HIS A 15 -6.74 14.57 -19.87
CA HIS A 15 -5.70 13.93 -20.64
C HIS A 15 -4.72 13.20 -19.72
N ALA A 16 -4.44 11.95 -20.06
CA ALA A 16 -3.28 11.26 -19.54
C ALA A 16 -1.99 11.93 -20.01
N THR A 17 -0.99 12.02 -19.13
CA THR A 17 0.34 12.53 -19.49
C THR A 17 1.35 11.38 -19.41
N PHE A 18 2.03 11.17 -20.52
CA PHE A 18 3.12 10.21 -20.66
C PHE A 18 4.43 10.99 -20.71
N TYR A 19 5.05 11.18 -19.56
CA TYR A 19 6.30 11.94 -19.50
C TYR A 19 7.43 11.24 -20.27
N HIS A 20 8.43 11.99 -20.71
CA HIS A 20 9.64 11.41 -21.28
C HIS A 20 10.43 10.69 -20.20
N SER A 21 11.07 9.57 -20.55
CA SER A 21 11.95 8.88 -19.60
C SER A 21 13.22 9.67 -19.34
N VAL A 22 13.64 9.69 -18.08
CA VAL A 22 14.99 10.05 -17.70
C VAL A 22 15.87 8.82 -17.84
N GLY A 23 17.07 8.96 -18.39
CA GLY A 23 17.96 7.84 -18.69
C GLY A 23 17.86 7.34 -20.15
N THR A 24 18.49 6.21 -20.41
CA THR A 24 18.52 5.58 -21.73
C THR A 24 17.44 4.52 -21.85
N THR A 25 16.72 4.53 -22.96
CA THR A 25 15.67 3.53 -23.27
C THR A 25 16.21 2.35 -24.07
N GLU A 26 17.50 2.08 -24.02
CA GLU A 26 18.09 0.96 -24.74
C GLU A 26 17.72 -0.35 -24.04
N THR A 27 16.94 -1.14 -24.73
CA THR A 27 16.30 -2.36 -24.24
C THR A 27 17.07 -3.59 -24.70
N GLU A 28 18.09 -4.01 -24.01
CA GLU A 28 18.27 -5.45 -23.92
C GLU A 28 17.16 -5.99 -23.02
N ALA A 29 16.56 -7.12 -23.41
CA ALA A 29 15.49 -7.74 -22.63
C ALA A 29 16.04 -8.26 -21.29
N ILE A 30 15.99 -7.41 -20.25
CA ILE A 30 16.44 -7.76 -18.92
C ILE A 30 15.45 -8.71 -18.29
N GLN A 31 15.94 -9.88 -17.90
CA GLN A 31 15.16 -10.83 -17.09
C GLN A 31 15.35 -10.47 -15.61
N PRO A 32 14.28 -10.01 -14.93
CA PRO A 32 14.38 -9.64 -13.53
C PRO A 32 14.56 -10.87 -12.63
N HIS A 33 15.30 -10.70 -11.52
CA HIS A 33 15.63 -11.76 -10.56
C HIS A 33 14.70 -11.84 -9.34
N GLY A 34 13.70 -10.94 -9.20
CA GLY A 34 12.66 -11.01 -8.18
C GLY A 34 11.74 -12.23 -8.34
N PRO A 35 10.44 -12.21 -8.00
CA PRO A 35 9.67 -10.99 -7.74
C PRO A 35 9.95 -10.35 -6.39
N GLY A 36 9.57 -9.08 -6.30
CA GLY A 36 9.63 -8.34 -5.06
C GLY A 36 8.48 -7.35 -4.88
N LEU A 37 8.23 -6.95 -3.64
CA LEU A 37 7.26 -5.91 -3.30
C LEU A 37 7.93 -4.82 -2.46
N VAL A 38 7.49 -3.58 -2.63
CA VAL A 38 7.88 -2.43 -1.78
C VAL A 38 6.64 -1.82 -1.17
N LEU A 39 6.52 -1.91 0.15
CA LEU A 39 5.39 -1.42 0.93
C LEU A 39 5.86 -0.19 1.72
N MET A 40 5.60 1.02 1.21
CA MET A 40 6.13 2.26 1.79
C MET A 40 5.01 3.07 2.45
N GLY A 41 5.25 3.50 3.71
CA GLY A 41 4.21 4.07 4.57
C GLY A 41 3.82 5.52 4.27
N GLY A 42 4.47 6.16 3.30
CA GLY A 42 4.22 7.55 2.92
C GLY A 42 5.11 8.57 3.63
N GLY A 43 4.86 9.84 3.40
CA GLY A 43 5.74 10.94 3.82
C GLY A 43 6.98 11.00 2.93
N THR A 44 8.15 11.29 3.51
CA THR A 44 9.41 11.24 2.76
C THR A 44 9.70 9.80 2.36
N ASP A 45 9.94 9.56 1.10
CA ASP A 45 10.23 8.24 0.57
C ASP A 45 11.55 7.67 1.10
N VAL A 46 11.67 6.35 1.08
CA VAL A 46 12.84 5.63 1.60
C VAL A 46 13.77 5.29 0.45
N ASP A 47 14.84 6.05 0.29
CA ASP A 47 15.83 5.90 -0.80
C ASP A 47 16.35 4.47 -0.95
N GLU A 48 16.64 3.82 0.18
CA GLU A 48 17.14 2.44 0.20
C GLU A 48 16.14 1.44 -0.39
N ALA A 49 14.83 1.76 -0.39
CA ALA A 49 13.84 0.90 -1.02
C ALA A 49 13.94 0.94 -2.55
N PHE A 50 14.22 2.09 -3.15
CA PHE A 50 14.50 2.17 -4.60
C PHE A 50 15.80 1.48 -4.98
N ARG A 51 16.86 1.63 -4.17
CA ARG A 51 18.12 0.88 -4.37
C ARG A 51 17.88 -0.63 -4.24
N TRP A 52 17.01 -1.04 -3.33
CA TRP A 52 16.62 -2.44 -3.21
C TRP A 52 15.84 -2.94 -4.43
N ILE A 53 14.95 -2.13 -5.02
CA ILE A 53 14.28 -2.46 -6.29
C ILE A 53 15.35 -2.76 -7.34
N ALA A 54 16.27 -1.83 -7.53
CA ALA A 54 17.33 -1.96 -8.52
C ALA A 54 18.17 -3.24 -8.31
N THR A 55 18.61 -3.51 -7.09
CA THR A 55 19.40 -4.71 -6.79
C THR A 55 18.61 -6.00 -6.93
N THR A 56 17.32 -5.98 -6.61
CA THR A 56 16.44 -7.15 -6.74
C THR A 56 16.19 -7.50 -8.20
N VAL A 57 16.00 -6.50 -9.07
CA VAL A 57 15.86 -6.70 -10.51
C VAL A 57 17.17 -7.18 -11.12
N ALA A 58 18.27 -6.48 -10.84
CA ALA A 58 19.57 -6.74 -11.44
C ALA A 58 20.21 -8.08 -10.99
N GLY A 59 19.87 -8.57 -9.78
CA GLY A 59 20.52 -9.74 -9.20
C GLY A 59 22.02 -9.55 -9.07
N SER A 60 22.82 -10.41 -9.72
CA SER A 60 24.28 -10.31 -9.72
C SER A 60 24.84 -9.26 -10.70
N ARG A 61 24.02 -8.70 -11.57
CA ARG A 61 24.41 -7.72 -12.59
C ARG A 61 24.28 -6.28 -12.09
N LEU A 62 24.95 -5.90 -11.05
CA LEU A 62 24.83 -4.69 -10.21
C LEU A 62 24.61 -3.31 -10.89
N ARG A 63 24.50 -3.21 -12.21
CA ARG A 63 24.29 -1.95 -12.95
C ARG A 63 23.18 -2.04 -13.99
N ASP A 64 22.29 -3.01 -13.88
CA ASP A 64 21.31 -3.29 -14.92
C ASP A 64 19.93 -3.62 -14.32
N ALA A 65 19.34 -2.60 -13.72
CA ALA A 65 18.02 -2.71 -13.09
C ALA A 65 16.84 -2.50 -14.07
N GLY A 66 17.13 -2.31 -15.37
CA GLY A 66 16.13 -2.08 -16.38
C GLY A 66 15.34 -0.79 -16.18
N ASP A 67 14.10 -0.81 -16.64
CA ASP A 67 13.21 0.34 -16.64
C ASP A 67 12.24 0.31 -15.48
N LEU A 68 11.99 1.49 -14.90
CA LEU A 68 10.98 1.69 -13.87
C LEU A 68 9.89 2.66 -14.35
N VAL A 69 8.64 2.28 -14.19
CA VAL A 69 7.50 3.18 -14.41
C VAL A 69 6.91 3.59 -13.07
N VAL A 70 6.74 4.89 -12.87
CA VAL A 70 5.94 5.47 -11.79
C VAL A 70 4.53 5.70 -12.31
N LEU A 71 3.53 5.12 -11.63
CA LEU A 71 2.10 5.33 -11.91
C LEU A 71 1.52 6.32 -10.92
N ARG A 72 0.82 7.34 -11.43
CA ARG A 72 0.14 8.38 -10.64
C ARG A 72 -1.23 8.68 -11.22
N ALA A 73 -2.18 9.04 -10.36
CA ALA A 73 -3.48 9.58 -10.78
C ALA A 73 -3.50 11.12 -10.77
N SER A 74 -2.61 11.73 -9.99
CA SER A 74 -2.47 13.20 -9.85
C SER A 74 -1.02 13.59 -9.58
N GLY A 75 -0.66 14.88 -9.78
CA GLY A 75 0.68 15.41 -9.58
C GLY A 75 1.48 15.50 -10.88
N ASP A 76 2.78 15.33 -10.80
CA ASP A 76 3.78 15.54 -11.86
C ASP A 76 4.79 14.41 -11.95
N ASN A 77 5.97 14.63 -12.52
CA ASN A 77 7.03 13.64 -12.71
C ASN A 77 8.26 13.85 -11.81
N ASP A 78 8.11 14.43 -10.65
CA ASP A 78 9.20 14.68 -9.67
C ASP A 78 9.97 13.40 -9.30
N TYR A 79 9.35 12.25 -9.47
CA TYR A 79 9.99 10.95 -9.22
C TYR A 79 11.07 10.56 -10.24
N ASP A 80 11.01 11.08 -11.47
CA ASP A 80 11.82 10.55 -12.56
C ASP A 80 13.31 10.81 -12.32
N ASP A 81 13.72 12.08 -12.14
CA ASP A 81 15.09 12.45 -11.82
C ASP A 81 15.54 11.94 -10.46
N TYR A 82 14.63 11.98 -9.46
CA TYR A 82 14.92 11.53 -8.11
C TYR A 82 15.28 10.04 -8.08
N ILE A 83 14.42 9.17 -8.61
CA ILE A 83 14.66 7.72 -8.58
C ILE A 83 15.84 7.34 -9.48
N HIS A 84 15.94 7.94 -10.67
CA HIS A 84 17.06 7.68 -11.57
C HIS A 84 18.41 8.04 -10.93
N GLY A 85 18.45 9.15 -10.17
CA GLY A 85 19.65 9.56 -9.42
C GLY A 85 20.03 8.63 -8.26
N LEU A 86 19.09 7.82 -7.74
CA LEU A 86 19.35 6.90 -6.62
C LEU A 86 19.96 5.57 -7.06
N GLY A 87 19.82 5.16 -8.30
CA GLY A 87 20.10 3.79 -8.61
C GLY A 87 20.56 3.49 -10.03
N ALA A 88 20.67 2.21 -10.32
CA ALA A 88 21.16 1.63 -11.56
C ALA A 88 20.04 1.34 -12.56
N PHE A 89 18.97 2.14 -12.58
CA PHE A 89 17.92 2.02 -13.59
C PHE A 89 18.39 2.55 -14.94
N HIS A 90 18.06 1.86 -16.02
CA HIS A 90 18.28 2.35 -17.37
C HIS A 90 17.43 3.59 -17.62
N SER A 91 16.15 3.50 -17.28
CA SER A 91 15.28 4.66 -17.35
C SER A 91 14.23 4.65 -16.25
N VAL A 92 13.76 5.85 -15.92
CA VAL A 92 12.61 6.09 -15.04
C VAL A 92 11.63 6.98 -15.78
N ARG A 93 10.35 6.66 -15.70
CA ARG A 93 9.28 7.41 -16.37
C ARG A 93 8.04 7.44 -15.52
N THR A 94 7.44 8.62 -15.38
CA THR A 94 6.09 8.78 -14.83
C THR A 94 5.02 8.67 -15.93
N ILE A 95 3.95 7.97 -15.62
CA ILE A 95 2.69 7.97 -16.38
C ILE A 95 1.61 8.52 -15.44
N LEU A 96 1.07 9.68 -15.80
CA LEU A 96 -0.03 10.32 -15.10
C LEU A 96 -1.35 9.92 -15.78
N LEU A 97 -2.18 9.20 -15.04
CA LEU A 97 -3.49 8.72 -15.50
C LEU A 97 -4.58 9.21 -14.54
N PRO A 98 -5.15 10.38 -14.78
CA PRO A 98 -6.25 10.89 -13.96
C PRO A 98 -7.48 9.99 -14.07
N PRO A 99 -8.44 10.05 -13.10
CA PRO A 99 -9.61 9.18 -13.06
C PRO A 99 -10.48 9.18 -14.32
N CYS A 100 -10.38 10.22 -15.11
CA CYS A 100 -11.09 10.41 -16.37
C CYS A 100 -10.27 9.98 -17.61
N ALA A 101 -9.09 9.37 -17.42
CA ALA A 101 -8.29 8.85 -18.54
C ALA A 101 -9.09 7.88 -19.42
N SER A 102 -8.91 7.99 -20.72
CA SER A 102 -9.65 7.18 -21.68
C SER A 102 -9.19 5.71 -21.69
N ALA A 103 -10.02 4.82 -22.21
CA ALA A 103 -9.63 3.43 -22.42
C ALA A 103 -8.39 3.30 -23.34
N VAL A 104 -8.19 4.25 -24.26
CA VAL A 104 -7.00 4.32 -25.13
C VAL A 104 -5.76 4.66 -24.32
N ASP A 105 -5.86 5.62 -23.38
CA ASP A 105 -4.77 5.98 -22.49
C ASP A 105 -4.39 4.82 -21.55
N ILE A 106 -5.37 4.13 -20.99
CA ILE A 106 -5.17 2.94 -20.17
C ILE A 106 -4.47 1.83 -20.98
N ALA A 107 -4.89 1.60 -22.23
CA ALA A 107 -4.25 0.60 -23.09
C ALA A 107 -2.82 0.99 -23.46
N ARG A 108 -2.55 2.27 -23.72
CA ARG A 108 -1.22 2.80 -23.97
C ARG A 108 -0.31 2.64 -22.73
N ALA A 109 -0.80 2.97 -21.54
CA ALA A 109 -0.08 2.77 -20.30
C ALA A 109 0.23 1.29 -20.07
N ALA A 110 -0.74 0.40 -20.30
CA ALA A 110 -0.55 -1.03 -20.19
C ALA A 110 0.53 -1.56 -21.15
N ALA A 111 0.57 -1.05 -22.38
CA ALA A 111 1.61 -1.41 -23.35
C ALA A 111 3.01 -1.01 -22.84
N LEU A 112 3.17 0.20 -22.33
CA LEU A 112 4.45 0.65 -21.75
C LEU A 112 4.85 -0.19 -20.53
N VAL A 113 3.93 -0.41 -19.58
CA VAL A 113 4.17 -1.20 -18.36
C VAL A 113 4.53 -2.65 -18.69
N SER A 114 4.04 -3.19 -19.82
CA SER A 114 4.35 -4.58 -20.18
C SER A 114 5.82 -4.86 -20.47
N HIS A 115 6.63 -3.84 -20.70
CA HIS A 115 8.06 -3.97 -21.04
C HIS A 115 9.02 -3.64 -19.89
N VAL A 116 8.56 -2.99 -18.81
CA VAL A 116 9.43 -2.54 -17.72
C VAL A 116 9.64 -3.62 -16.67
N GLN A 117 10.70 -3.54 -15.91
CA GLN A 117 11.08 -4.48 -14.86
C GLN A 117 10.52 -4.08 -13.49
N SER A 118 10.14 -2.82 -13.33
CA SER A 118 9.60 -2.32 -12.05
C SER A 118 8.45 -1.34 -12.26
N VAL A 119 7.49 -1.40 -11.34
CA VAL A 119 6.39 -0.43 -11.26
C VAL A 119 6.28 0.10 -9.84
N PHE A 120 6.15 1.41 -9.71
CA PHE A 120 5.96 2.07 -8.44
C PHE A 120 4.72 2.97 -8.47
N PHE A 121 3.80 2.76 -7.55
CA PHE A 121 2.62 3.60 -7.37
C PHE A 121 2.95 4.75 -6.41
N ALA A 122 2.86 5.98 -6.89
CA ALA A 122 3.06 7.16 -6.06
C ALA A 122 1.95 7.33 -5.00
N GLY A 123 2.17 8.25 -4.06
CA GLY A 123 1.12 8.69 -3.15
C GLY A 123 0.02 9.47 -3.88
N GLY A 124 -1.09 9.67 -3.20
CA GLY A 124 -2.26 10.37 -3.73
C GLY A 124 -3.54 9.91 -3.03
N ASP A 125 -4.60 9.71 -3.81
CA ASP A 125 -5.87 9.15 -3.36
C ASP A 125 -6.05 7.74 -3.97
N GLN A 126 -6.22 6.74 -3.12
CA GLN A 126 -6.43 5.36 -3.57
C GLN A 126 -7.75 5.17 -4.32
N ALA A 127 -8.76 6.01 -4.10
CA ALA A 127 -9.99 6.01 -4.87
C ALA A 127 -9.75 6.25 -6.38
N GLU A 128 -8.69 7.00 -6.70
CA GLU A 128 -8.28 7.26 -8.08
C GLU A 128 -7.51 6.08 -8.69
N TYR A 129 -6.97 5.19 -7.87
CA TYR A 129 -6.25 4.00 -8.33
C TYR A 129 -7.16 2.79 -8.52
N VAL A 130 -8.12 2.57 -7.61
CA VAL A 130 -8.97 1.36 -7.65
C VAL A 130 -9.86 1.28 -8.88
N ILE A 131 -10.10 2.39 -9.57
CA ILE A 131 -10.82 2.41 -10.87
C ILE A 131 -10.07 1.64 -11.96
N TRP A 132 -8.75 1.41 -11.79
CA TRP A 132 -7.98 0.62 -12.76
C TRP A 132 -8.15 -0.89 -12.58
N LYS A 133 -8.88 -1.34 -11.55
CA LYS A 133 -9.17 -2.76 -11.35
C LYS A 133 -9.86 -3.36 -12.57
N GLY A 134 -9.37 -4.53 -12.99
CA GLY A 134 -9.91 -5.23 -14.16
C GLY A 134 -9.53 -4.64 -15.52
N THR A 135 -8.73 -3.56 -15.54
CA THR A 135 -8.24 -2.96 -16.79
C THR A 135 -6.98 -3.67 -17.33
N PRO A 136 -6.63 -3.45 -18.61
CA PRO A 136 -5.36 -3.92 -19.16
C PRO A 136 -4.14 -3.43 -18.38
N LEU A 137 -4.20 -2.24 -17.75
CA LEU A 137 -3.11 -1.68 -16.95
C LEU A 137 -2.86 -2.51 -15.69
N ALA A 138 -3.90 -2.82 -14.92
CA ALA A 138 -3.75 -3.66 -13.73
C ALA A 138 -3.20 -5.04 -14.10
N ALA A 139 -3.67 -5.63 -15.20
CA ALA A 139 -3.15 -6.88 -15.71
C ALA A 139 -1.67 -6.78 -16.15
N ALA A 140 -1.23 -5.64 -16.70
CA ALA A 140 0.16 -5.42 -17.07
C ALA A 140 1.06 -5.33 -15.82
N VAL A 141 0.62 -4.62 -14.79
CA VAL A 141 1.34 -4.54 -13.49
C VAL A 141 1.45 -5.94 -12.85
N GLN A 142 0.37 -6.72 -12.81
CA GLN A 142 0.42 -8.09 -12.29
C GLN A 142 1.47 -8.91 -13.03
N ARG A 143 1.52 -8.83 -14.37
CA ARG A 143 2.53 -9.53 -15.18
C ARG A 143 3.97 -9.07 -14.91
N VAL A 144 4.20 -7.79 -14.52
CA VAL A 144 5.53 -7.35 -14.08
C VAL A 144 5.98 -8.18 -12.88
N TYR A 145 5.12 -8.32 -11.87
CA TYR A 145 5.42 -9.15 -10.70
C TYR A 145 5.60 -10.63 -11.09
N ASP A 146 4.69 -11.20 -11.86
CA ASP A 146 4.66 -12.63 -12.20
C ASP A 146 5.93 -13.09 -12.95
N ARG A 147 6.52 -12.22 -13.79
CA ARG A 147 7.76 -12.51 -14.49
C ARG A 147 9.04 -12.21 -13.69
N GLY A 148 8.90 -11.88 -12.40
CA GLY A 148 10.04 -11.66 -11.50
C GLY A 148 10.42 -10.19 -11.30
N GLY A 149 9.62 -9.25 -11.78
CA GLY A 149 9.82 -7.82 -11.56
C GLY A 149 9.45 -7.38 -10.14
N VAL A 150 9.60 -6.11 -9.87
CA VAL A 150 9.27 -5.51 -8.57
C VAL A 150 8.09 -4.55 -8.72
N VAL A 151 7.09 -4.70 -7.84
CA VAL A 151 5.97 -3.78 -7.73
C VAL A 151 5.99 -3.13 -6.35
N GLY A 152 5.85 -1.83 -6.30
CA GLY A 152 5.84 -1.10 -5.04
C GLY A 152 4.88 0.07 -5.03
N GLY A 153 4.72 0.68 -3.87
CA GLY A 153 3.96 1.90 -3.75
C GLY A 153 4.12 2.55 -2.38
N THR A 154 3.85 3.85 -2.35
CA THR A 154 3.89 4.68 -1.15
C THR A 154 2.51 5.24 -0.83
N SER A 155 2.14 5.32 0.45
CA SER A 155 0.85 5.90 0.87
C SER A 155 -0.35 5.25 0.16
N ALA A 156 -1.14 5.99 -0.61
CA ALA A 156 -2.23 5.45 -1.43
C ALA A 156 -1.77 4.34 -2.38
N GLY A 157 -0.54 4.44 -2.91
CA GLY A 157 0.05 3.39 -3.76
C GLY A 157 0.36 2.11 -3.01
N LEU A 158 0.70 2.15 -1.71
CA LEU A 158 0.77 0.95 -0.86
C LEU A 158 -0.64 0.41 -0.58
N ALA A 159 -1.61 1.29 -0.29
CA ALA A 159 -2.95 0.89 0.13
C ALA A 159 -3.63 -0.06 -0.87
N ILE A 160 -3.29 0.02 -2.15
CA ILE A 160 -3.90 -0.80 -3.22
C ILE A 160 -3.22 -2.15 -3.44
N LEU A 161 -2.10 -2.46 -2.77
CA LEU A 161 -1.31 -3.67 -3.07
C LEU A 161 -1.83 -4.93 -2.36
N GLY A 162 -2.58 -4.78 -1.27
CA GLY A 162 -3.15 -5.91 -0.52
C GLY A 162 -4.33 -6.58 -1.22
N THR A 163 -4.73 -7.76 -0.73
CA THR A 163 -5.97 -8.41 -1.16
C THR A 163 -7.18 -7.54 -0.87
N TYR A 164 -7.19 -6.92 0.30
CA TYR A 164 -8.23 -5.99 0.72
C TYR A 164 -7.69 -4.57 0.68
N VAL A 165 -8.44 -3.68 0.09
CA VAL A 165 -8.10 -2.28 -0.07
C VAL A 165 -9.21 -1.44 0.59
N PHE A 166 -8.86 -0.64 1.60
CA PHE A 166 -9.74 0.48 1.95
C PHE A 166 -9.68 1.47 0.79
N ASP A 167 -10.75 1.53 0.00
CA ASP A 167 -10.72 2.16 -1.33
C ASP A 167 -11.09 3.64 -1.33
N ALA A 168 -11.64 4.14 -0.24
CA ALA A 168 -12.06 5.54 -0.07
C ALA A 168 -13.02 6.06 -1.16
N VAL A 169 -13.78 5.16 -1.83
CA VAL A 169 -14.73 5.55 -2.90
C VAL A 169 -16.12 5.88 -2.37
N ALA A 170 -16.48 5.36 -1.20
CA ALA A 170 -17.76 5.64 -0.57
C ALA A 170 -17.73 6.98 0.19
N GLY A 171 -18.91 7.56 0.39
CA GLY A 171 -19.05 8.82 1.11
C GLY A 171 -18.64 10.05 0.32
N ASP A 172 -18.37 11.14 1.02
CA ASP A 172 -17.84 12.37 0.45
C ASP A 172 -16.33 12.24 0.32
N ARG A 173 -15.81 12.26 -0.90
CA ARG A 173 -14.37 12.14 -1.22
C ARG A 173 -13.47 13.18 -0.54
N THR A 174 -14.02 14.15 0.17
CA THR A 174 -13.26 15.17 0.90
C THR A 174 -12.81 14.70 2.29
N HIS A 175 -13.28 13.55 2.78
CA HIS A 175 -13.02 13.07 4.13
C HIS A 175 -12.26 11.74 4.14
N ASP A 176 -11.03 11.77 4.69
CA ASP A 176 -10.36 10.54 5.13
C ASP A 176 -11.13 9.97 6.34
N VAL A 177 -11.28 8.67 6.43
CA VAL A 177 -11.87 8.02 7.61
C VAL A 177 -10.88 8.05 8.76
N HIS A 178 -11.23 8.76 9.83
CA HIS A 178 -10.42 8.84 11.03
C HIS A 178 -10.79 7.77 12.06
N THR A 179 -9.84 7.47 12.95
CA THR A 179 -10.04 6.51 14.03
C THR A 179 -11.30 6.78 14.87
N PRO A 180 -11.57 8.04 15.34
CA PRO A 180 -12.79 8.29 16.11
C PRO A 180 -14.08 7.92 15.37
N ASP A 181 -14.16 8.21 14.08
CA ASP A 181 -15.34 7.94 13.26
C ASP A 181 -15.54 6.44 13.06
N ALA A 182 -14.49 5.74 12.64
CA ALA A 182 -14.50 4.30 12.43
C ALA A 182 -14.75 3.49 13.71
N VAL A 183 -14.33 4.01 14.86
CA VAL A 183 -14.57 3.35 16.15
C VAL A 183 -15.96 3.68 16.70
N ALA A 184 -16.46 4.89 16.46
CA ALA A 184 -17.84 5.26 16.86
C ALA A 184 -18.91 4.48 16.07
N ASP A 185 -18.70 4.26 14.78
CA ASP A 185 -19.53 3.38 13.94
C ASP A 185 -18.63 2.61 12.95
N PRO A 186 -18.34 1.32 13.18
CA PRO A 186 -17.53 0.51 12.25
C PRO A 186 -18.20 0.31 10.89
N PHE A 187 -19.50 0.66 10.74
CA PHE A 187 -20.23 0.65 9.48
C PHE A 187 -20.49 2.06 8.93
N GLU A 188 -19.66 3.03 9.36
CA GLU A 188 -19.65 4.38 8.80
C GLU A 188 -19.62 4.30 7.26
N GLN A 189 -20.40 5.16 6.60
CA GLN A 189 -20.66 5.05 5.15
C GLN A 189 -19.40 5.21 4.30
N ALA A 190 -18.42 6.01 4.74
CA ALA A 190 -17.17 6.21 4.02
C ALA A 190 -16.25 4.99 4.09
N ILE A 191 -16.53 4.00 4.92
CA ILE A 191 -15.72 2.77 4.97
C ILE A 191 -16.20 1.80 3.90
N SER A 192 -15.45 1.71 2.81
CA SER A 192 -15.70 0.75 1.73
C SER A 192 -14.41 0.01 1.33
N PHE A 193 -14.57 -1.15 0.70
CA PHE A 193 -13.45 -2.00 0.35
C PHE A 193 -13.54 -2.47 -1.10
N THR A 194 -12.41 -2.41 -1.78
CA THR A 194 -12.15 -3.12 -3.02
C THR A 194 -11.32 -4.37 -2.71
N GLU A 195 -11.66 -5.51 -3.32
CA GLU A 195 -10.99 -6.78 -3.09
C GLU A 195 -10.35 -7.30 -4.37
N GLY A 196 -9.20 -7.96 -4.26
CA GLY A 196 -8.55 -8.61 -5.41
C GLY A 196 -8.20 -7.62 -6.52
N PHE A 197 -7.62 -6.48 -6.18
CA PHE A 197 -7.07 -5.56 -7.16
C PHE A 197 -5.85 -6.17 -7.82
N PHE A 198 -4.95 -6.75 -7.00
CA PHE A 198 -3.83 -7.58 -7.41
C PHE A 198 -3.85 -8.92 -6.67
N ASP A 199 -3.16 -9.93 -7.23
CA ASP A 199 -2.88 -11.20 -6.55
C ASP A 199 -1.38 -11.37 -6.33
N PHE A 200 -0.87 -10.72 -5.30
CA PHE A 200 0.50 -10.91 -4.84
C PHE A 200 0.51 -11.94 -3.71
N PRO A 201 1.08 -13.14 -3.91
CA PRO A 201 1.02 -14.21 -2.92
C PRO A 201 1.43 -13.84 -1.49
N PRO A 202 2.45 -12.96 -1.26
CA PRO A 202 2.78 -12.52 0.10
C PRO A 202 1.69 -11.67 0.76
N LEU A 203 0.80 -11.05 0.00
CA LEU A 203 -0.24 -10.13 0.50
C LEU A 203 -1.65 -10.73 0.47
N ARG A 204 -1.77 -12.05 0.26
CA ARG A 204 -3.08 -12.73 0.31
C ARG A 204 -3.67 -12.68 1.71
N GLY A 205 -4.93 -12.26 1.80
CA GLY A 205 -5.63 -12.05 3.07
C GLY A 205 -5.14 -10.82 3.86
N VAL A 206 -4.41 -9.91 3.22
CA VAL A 206 -3.84 -8.72 3.88
C VAL A 206 -4.58 -7.46 3.45
N ILE A 207 -4.91 -6.62 4.42
CA ILE A 207 -5.18 -5.19 4.25
C ILE A 207 -3.96 -4.39 4.70
N SER A 208 -3.64 -3.30 4.02
CA SER A 208 -2.56 -2.40 4.45
C SER A 208 -3.10 -1.05 4.89
N ASP A 209 -2.40 -0.39 5.82
CA ASP A 209 -2.65 1.00 6.18
C ASP A 209 -1.33 1.78 6.28
N THR A 210 -1.39 3.09 6.06
CA THR A 210 -0.22 3.96 5.84
C THR A 210 -0.27 5.19 6.73
N HIS A 211 0.84 5.95 6.84
CA HIS A 211 0.94 7.09 7.77
C HIS A 211 0.44 6.73 9.18
N PHE A 212 0.67 5.49 9.59
CA PHE A 212 -0.16 4.80 10.55
C PHE A 212 -0.19 5.49 11.92
N ARG A 213 0.97 5.73 12.51
CA ARG A 213 1.06 6.39 13.81
C ARG A 213 0.74 7.89 13.72
N VAL A 214 1.29 8.57 12.71
CA VAL A 214 1.16 10.04 12.61
C VAL A 214 -0.27 10.50 12.41
N ARG A 215 -1.15 9.63 11.89
CA ARG A 215 -2.59 9.90 11.71
C ARG A 215 -3.48 9.11 12.66
N ASP A 216 -2.92 8.48 13.69
CA ASP A 216 -3.63 7.64 14.67
C ASP A 216 -4.62 6.66 14.00
N ARG A 217 -4.11 5.77 13.15
CA ARG A 217 -4.96 4.91 12.32
C ARG A 217 -5.26 3.53 12.91
N PHE A 218 -4.79 3.23 14.14
CA PHE A 218 -4.97 1.90 14.73
C PHE A 218 -6.45 1.54 14.91
N GLY A 219 -7.28 2.45 15.42
CA GLY A 219 -8.70 2.19 15.64
C GLY A 219 -9.47 1.99 14.34
N ARG A 220 -9.16 2.78 13.29
CA ARG A 220 -9.80 2.55 11.97
C ARG A 220 -9.40 1.21 11.37
N LEU A 221 -8.12 0.81 11.50
CA LEU A 221 -7.66 -0.49 11.03
C LEU A 221 -8.36 -1.63 11.78
N ALA A 222 -8.58 -1.50 13.09
CA ALA A 222 -9.34 -2.47 13.87
C ALA A 222 -10.80 -2.60 13.34
N ALA A 223 -11.44 -1.49 12.97
CA ALA A 223 -12.77 -1.51 12.36
C ALA A 223 -12.76 -2.17 10.98
N PHE A 224 -11.77 -1.89 10.15
CA PHE A 224 -11.61 -2.51 8.84
C PHE A 224 -11.45 -4.03 8.97
N MET A 225 -10.52 -4.47 9.82
CA MET A 225 -10.27 -5.89 10.06
C MET A 225 -11.50 -6.60 10.60
N ALA A 226 -12.21 -6.03 11.59
CA ALA A 226 -13.42 -6.62 12.15
C ALA A 226 -14.53 -6.79 11.10
N ARG A 227 -14.71 -5.82 10.21
CA ARG A 227 -15.68 -5.93 9.11
C ARG A 227 -15.29 -6.98 8.08
N LEU A 228 -14.03 -7.00 7.67
CA LEU A 228 -13.53 -7.97 6.70
C LEU A 228 -13.57 -9.40 7.26
N ASP A 229 -13.23 -9.60 8.53
CA ASP A 229 -13.37 -10.91 9.19
C ASP A 229 -14.82 -11.38 9.29
N ALA A 230 -15.76 -10.46 9.50
CA ALA A 230 -17.18 -10.80 9.49
C ALA A 230 -17.65 -11.25 8.11
N LEU A 231 -17.02 -10.78 7.03
CA LEU A 231 -17.34 -11.15 5.65
C LEU A 231 -16.62 -12.44 5.21
N HIS A 232 -15.37 -12.64 5.61
CA HIS A 232 -14.49 -13.69 5.09
C HIS A 232 -14.19 -14.82 6.08
N GLY A 233 -14.69 -14.71 7.30
CA GLY A 233 -14.44 -15.65 8.40
C GLY A 233 -13.35 -15.16 9.36
N ALA A 234 -13.59 -15.36 10.63
CA ALA A 234 -12.73 -14.87 11.72
C ALA A 234 -11.30 -15.41 11.60
N GLY A 235 -10.32 -14.51 11.74
CA GLY A 235 -8.90 -14.83 11.70
C GLY A 235 -8.31 -14.98 10.29
N ASN A 236 -9.10 -14.79 9.24
CA ASN A 236 -8.61 -14.86 7.86
C ASN A 236 -7.97 -13.55 7.38
N VAL A 237 -8.25 -12.43 8.06
CA VAL A 237 -7.74 -11.11 7.73
C VAL A 237 -6.51 -10.77 8.57
N ARG A 238 -5.48 -10.31 7.91
CA ARG A 238 -4.24 -9.82 8.52
C ARG A 238 -3.98 -8.40 8.03
N ALA A 239 -3.25 -7.61 8.80
CA ALA A 239 -2.92 -6.26 8.38
C ALA A 239 -1.42 -5.98 8.45
N ILE A 240 -0.94 -5.21 7.48
CA ILE A 240 0.40 -4.60 7.48
C ILE A 240 0.21 -3.10 7.54
N ALA A 241 0.59 -2.49 8.66
CA ALA A 241 0.48 -1.07 8.88
C ALA A 241 1.87 -0.42 8.90
N MET A 242 2.07 0.58 8.05
CA MET A 242 3.35 1.22 7.83
C MET A 242 3.34 2.66 8.31
N ASP A 243 4.28 3.01 9.17
CA ASP A 243 4.51 4.41 9.53
C ASP A 243 5.08 5.21 8.36
N ALA A 244 4.87 6.51 8.38
CA ALA A 244 5.57 7.43 7.48
C ALA A 244 7.10 7.24 7.59
N ARG A 245 7.81 7.42 6.47
CA ARG A 245 9.27 7.31 6.38
C ARG A 245 9.80 5.90 6.67
N SER A 246 8.98 4.88 6.44
CA SER A 246 9.36 3.47 6.53
C SER A 246 8.93 2.70 5.28
N ALA A 247 9.67 1.67 4.93
CA ALA A 247 9.37 0.74 3.85
C ALA A 247 9.66 -0.70 4.29
N LEU A 248 8.75 -1.60 3.96
CA LEU A 248 8.98 -3.03 4.04
C LEU A 248 9.25 -3.55 2.63
N VAL A 249 10.46 -4.02 2.37
CA VAL A 249 10.82 -4.63 1.10
C VAL A 249 10.71 -6.16 1.24
N VAL A 250 9.88 -6.77 0.41
CA VAL A 250 9.52 -8.20 0.52
C VAL A 250 10.08 -8.96 -0.67
N GLY A 251 10.97 -9.91 -0.41
CA GLY A 251 11.58 -10.75 -1.44
C GLY A 251 10.67 -11.88 -1.94
N ARG A 252 11.19 -12.63 -2.92
CA ARG A 252 10.53 -13.80 -3.52
C ARG A 252 10.15 -14.86 -2.47
N ASP A 253 10.94 -14.98 -1.42
CA ASP A 253 10.73 -15.92 -0.29
C ASP A 253 9.57 -15.50 0.64
N GLY A 254 9.06 -14.30 0.48
CA GLY A 254 8.04 -13.71 1.35
C GLY A 254 8.61 -13.05 2.61
N VAL A 255 9.94 -12.99 2.73
CA VAL A 255 10.58 -12.33 3.86
C VAL A 255 10.69 -10.84 3.59
N GLY A 256 10.05 -10.06 4.44
CA GLY A 256 10.14 -8.60 4.46
C GLY A 256 11.33 -8.13 5.30
N LYS A 257 11.99 -7.05 4.88
CA LYS A 257 13.01 -6.33 5.63
C LYS A 257 12.59 -4.89 5.80
N LEU A 258 12.59 -4.40 7.05
CA LEU A 258 12.27 -3.01 7.35
C LEU A 258 13.44 -2.09 6.96
N LEU A 259 13.15 -1.06 6.18
CA LEU A 259 14.03 0.04 5.83
C LEU A 259 13.44 1.35 6.35
N LEU A 260 14.28 2.26 6.78
CA LEU A 260 13.88 3.53 7.42
C LEU A 260 14.58 4.71 6.75
N GLN A 261 13.82 5.79 6.54
CA GLN A 261 14.35 7.10 6.17
C GLN A 261 14.51 7.95 7.44
N GLY A 262 15.67 7.86 8.06
CA GLY A 262 15.95 8.47 9.36
C GLY A 262 15.50 7.60 10.54
N THR A 263 14.90 8.18 11.54
CA THR A 263 14.51 7.50 12.78
C THR A 263 13.00 7.49 13.00
N GLY A 264 12.50 6.53 13.78
CA GLY A 264 11.12 6.51 14.32
C GLY A 264 10.06 5.88 13.40
N GLY A 265 10.42 5.43 12.19
CA GLY A 265 9.51 4.64 11.35
C GLY A 265 9.39 3.20 11.86
N ARG A 266 8.27 2.55 11.55
CA ARG A 266 8.01 1.17 11.96
C ARG A 266 7.03 0.47 11.03
N ALA A 267 6.94 -0.84 11.18
CA ALA A 267 5.90 -1.68 10.63
C ALA A 267 5.18 -2.42 11.76
N LEU A 268 3.86 -2.47 11.71
CA LEU A 268 3.05 -3.29 12.58
C LEU A 268 2.36 -4.38 11.75
N PHE A 269 2.50 -5.63 12.21
CA PHE A 269 1.84 -6.80 11.64
C PHE A 269 0.74 -7.19 12.60
N VAL A 270 -0.53 -7.10 12.16
CA VAL A 270 -1.68 -7.27 13.05
C VAL A 270 -2.49 -8.47 12.59
N ARG A 271 -2.80 -9.37 13.54
CA ARG A 271 -3.83 -10.40 13.40
C ARG A 271 -5.11 -9.93 14.03
N SER A 272 -6.22 -10.38 13.48
CA SER A 272 -7.54 -10.04 13.97
C SER A 272 -7.75 -10.50 15.41
N GLY A 273 -8.31 -9.59 16.20
CA GLY A 273 -8.83 -9.90 17.51
C GLY A 273 -10.27 -10.44 17.46
N ARG A 274 -10.83 -10.68 18.62
CA ARG A 274 -12.24 -11.09 18.75
C ARG A 274 -13.13 -9.85 18.85
N PRO A 275 -14.03 -9.59 17.89
CA PRO A 275 -15.04 -8.57 18.06
C PRO A 275 -15.99 -8.94 19.18
N VAL A 276 -16.15 -8.04 20.16
CA VAL A 276 -17.13 -8.15 21.23
C VAL A 276 -18.41 -7.43 20.80
N ARG A 277 -18.27 -6.32 20.07
CA ARG A 277 -19.38 -5.61 19.44
C ARG A 277 -18.95 -5.07 18.08
N LEU A 278 -19.68 -5.48 17.04
CA LEU A 278 -19.53 -5.02 15.66
C LEU A 278 -20.97 -4.82 15.10
N GLU A 279 -21.52 -3.65 15.36
CA GLU A 279 -22.90 -3.31 15.02
C GLU A 279 -22.96 -1.89 14.43
N ARG A 280 -23.85 -1.69 13.46
CA ARG A 280 -24.08 -0.38 12.82
C ARG A 280 -24.59 0.64 13.84
N GLY A 281 -24.00 1.84 13.84
CA GLY A 281 -24.38 2.95 14.72
C GLY A 281 -24.03 2.72 16.20
N ARG A 282 -23.15 1.76 16.48
CA ARG A 282 -22.69 1.47 17.85
C ARG A 282 -21.15 1.45 17.87
N PRO A 283 -20.55 1.94 18.97
CA PRO A 283 -19.11 1.92 19.10
C PRO A 283 -18.52 0.52 19.02
N LEU A 284 -17.42 0.40 18.27
CA LEU A 284 -16.68 -0.84 18.10
C LEU A 284 -16.03 -1.29 19.42
N ILE A 285 -16.12 -2.58 19.72
CA ILE A 285 -15.30 -3.21 20.77
C ILE A 285 -14.64 -4.45 20.20
N VAL A 286 -13.32 -4.45 20.15
CA VAL A 286 -12.48 -5.59 19.76
C VAL A 286 -11.48 -5.88 20.87
N ARG A 287 -11.27 -7.16 21.18
CA ARG A 287 -10.30 -7.63 22.18
C ARG A 287 -9.26 -8.52 21.51
N GLY A 288 -8.03 -8.37 21.96
CA GLY A 288 -6.95 -9.28 21.60
C GLY A 288 -6.52 -9.17 20.15
N LEU A 289 -6.33 -7.96 19.61
CA LEU A 289 -5.60 -7.78 18.36
C LEU A 289 -4.13 -8.13 18.61
N ASP A 290 -3.61 -9.19 18.00
CA ASP A 290 -2.20 -9.58 18.14
C ASP A 290 -1.34 -8.70 17.23
N VAL A 291 -0.37 -8.02 17.81
CA VAL A 291 0.51 -7.07 17.13
C VAL A 291 1.95 -7.51 17.24
N VAL A 292 2.63 -7.60 16.11
CA VAL A 292 4.10 -7.65 16.08
C VAL A 292 4.61 -6.32 15.58
N LEU A 293 5.35 -5.61 16.44
CA LEU A 293 6.00 -4.35 16.15
C LEU A 293 7.44 -4.58 15.68
N VAL A 294 7.75 -4.14 14.48
CA VAL A 294 9.10 -4.12 13.89
C VAL A 294 9.51 -2.65 13.75
N ASP A 295 10.48 -2.19 14.52
CA ASP A 295 10.83 -0.76 14.68
C ASP A 295 12.31 -0.43 14.50
N ARG A 296 13.13 -1.42 14.14
CA ARG A 296 14.56 -1.23 13.87
C ARG A 296 14.89 -1.59 12.42
N ALA A 297 15.64 -0.73 11.76
CA ALA A 297 16.13 -0.98 10.42
C ALA A 297 16.86 -2.35 10.34
N GLY A 298 16.57 -3.10 9.29
CA GLY A 298 17.15 -4.42 9.06
C GLY A 298 16.41 -5.58 9.70
N GLN A 299 15.49 -5.35 10.66
CA GLN A 299 14.63 -6.41 11.18
C GLN A 299 13.80 -7.04 10.05
N ARG A 300 13.52 -8.33 10.19
CA ARG A 300 12.88 -9.16 9.16
C ARG A 300 11.60 -9.79 9.68
N PHE A 301 10.60 -9.89 8.79
CA PHE A 301 9.34 -10.54 9.07
C PHE A 301 8.86 -11.33 7.83
N ASP A 302 8.57 -12.62 8.00
CA ASP A 302 7.98 -13.44 6.96
C ASP A 302 6.47 -13.18 6.90
N VAL A 303 6.04 -12.45 5.85
CA VAL A 303 4.63 -12.05 5.68
C VAL A 303 3.72 -13.20 5.24
N ARG A 304 4.27 -14.31 4.76
CA ARG A 304 3.51 -15.53 4.43
C ARG A 304 3.26 -16.36 5.67
N ARG A 305 4.34 -16.65 6.43
CA ARG A 305 4.28 -17.48 7.66
C ARG A 305 3.80 -16.68 8.86
N TRP A 306 3.89 -15.36 8.79
CA TRP A 306 3.51 -14.41 9.83
C TRP A 306 4.32 -14.57 11.12
N CYS A 307 5.62 -14.55 10.99
CA CYS A 307 6.63 -14.73 12.05
C CYS A 307 7.90 -13.95 11.72
N GLY A 308 8.74 -13.66 12.69
CA GLY A 308 10.01 -12.95 12.45
C GLY A 308 10.52 -12.18 13.66
N ASP A 309 11.27 -11.12 13.38
CA ASP A 309 11.78 -10.20 14.40
C ASP A 309 10.67 -9.27 14.93
N GLY A 310 10.90 -8.70 16.10
CA GLY A 310 10.04 -7.66 16.66
C GLY A 310 9.60 -7.92 18.08
N SER A 311 8.65 -7.14 18.54
CA SER A 311 8.00 -7.27 19.85
C SER A 311 6.53 -7.61 19.65
N GLU A 312 6.06 -8.69 20.30
CA GLU A 312 4.69 -9.18 20.22
C GLU A 312 3.90 -8.78 21.46
N TYR A 313 2.72 -8.23 21.25
CA TYR A 313 1.79 -7.81 22.29
C TYR A 313 0.36 -7.78 21.78
N SER A 314 -0.59 -7.70 22.69
CA SER A 314 -2.01 -7.63 22.36
C SER A 314 -2.57 -6.24 22.59
N VAL A 315 -3.50 -5.81 21.75
CA VAL A 315 -4.19 -4.52 21.85
C VAL A 315 -5.70 -4.73 21.84
N ASP A 316 -6.37 -4.10 22.80
CA ASP A 316 -7.82 -3.94 22.81
C ASP A 316 -8.21 -2.57 22.24
N VAL A 317 -9.32 -2.52 21.50
CA VAL A 317 -9.98 -1.29 21.07
C VAL A 317 -11.38 -1.27 21.69
N ASP A 318 -11.72 -0.19 22.38
CA ASP A 318 -13.01 -0.02 23.07
C ASP A 318 -13.54 1.40 22.85
N GLY A 319 -14.46 1.54 21.90
CA GLY A 319 -15.03 2.82 21.51
C GLY A 319 -15.96 3.46 22.53
N GLU A 320 -16.31 2.77 23.63
CA GLU A 320 -17.09 3.35 24.72
C GLU A 320 -16.21 4.06 25.77
N ARG A 321 -14.90 3.83 25.74
CA ARG A 321 -13.97 4.37 26.71
C ARG A 321 -13.32 5.65 26.21
N SER A 322 -13.09 6.60 27.13
CA SER A 322 -12.32 7.81 26.84
C SER A 322 -10.87 7.50 26.42
N LYS A 323 -10.29 6.41 26.93
CA LYS A 323 -9.04 5.81 26.49
C LYS A 323 -9.38 4.53 25.73
N MET A 324 -9.50 4.66 24.42
CA MET A 324 -10.00 3.56 23.59
C MET A 324 -9.02 2.39 23.44
N TYR A 325 -7.73 2.58 23.73
CA TYR A 325 -6.73 1.52 23.57
C TYR A 325 -6.28 0.95 24.91
N SER A 326 -5.99 -0.34 24.92
CA SER A 326 -5.31 -1.04 26.00
C SER A 326 -4.28 -2.00 25.39
N PRO A 327 -2.96 -1.72 25.51
CA PRO A 327 -2.31 -0.60 26.22
C PRO A 327 -2.66 0.77 25.61
N SER A 328 -2.46 1.84 26.39
CA SER A 328 -2.89 3.20 26.02
C SER A 328 -2.20 3.79 24.78
N ASP A 329 -1.01 3.34 24.44
CA ASP A 329 -0.33 3.62 23.18
C ASP A 329 -0.19 2.30 22.38
N PRO A 330 -1.01 2.08 21.34
CA PRO A 330 -0.96 0.84 20.56
C PRO A 330 0.22 0.79 19.58
N TYR A 331 0.99 1.87 19.48
CA TYR A 331 2.12 1.99 18.54
C TYR A 331 3.47 1.68 19.19
N VAL A 332 3.49 1.39 20.48
CA VAL A 332 4.70 1.11 21.24
C VAL A 332 4.51 -0.19 22.02
N ALA A 333 5.49 -1.07 21.94
CA ALA A 333 5.47 -2.29 22.73
C ALA A 333 5.45 -1.96 24.22
N PRO A 334 4.43 -2.43 24.96
CA PRO A 334 4.33 -2.14 26.40
C PRO A 334 5.41 -2.89 27.19
N PRO A 335 5.67 -2.48 28.45
CA PRO A 335 6.46 -3.28 29.36
C PRO A 335 5.87 -4.70 29.49
N GLY A 336 6.69 -5.73 29.27
CA GLY A 336 6.24 -7.11 29.27
C GLY A 336 5.85 -7.68 27.90
N ALA A 337 5.95 -6.90 26.83
CA ALA A 337 5.88 -7.45 25.48
C ALA A 337 6.95 -8.52 25.27
N HIS A 338 6.61 -9.59 24.55
CA HIS A 338 7.51 -10.70 24.30
C HIS A 338 8.24 -10.51 22.96
N PRO A 339 9.42 -11.14 22.76
CA PRO A 339 9.97 -11.27 21.42
C PRO A 339 8.95 -11.96 20.52
N ALA A 340 8.83 -11.48 19.28
CA ALA A 340 7.96 -12.12 18.30
C ALA A 340 8.39 -13.57 18.05
N THR A 341 7.43 -14.41 17.66
CA THR A 341 7.69 -15.81 17.37
C THR A 341 8.66 -15.95 16.20
N PRO A 342 9.86 -16.53 16.38
CA PRO A 342 10.78 -16.79 15.28
C PRO A 342 10.15 -17.73 14.25
N CYS A 343 10.50 -17.54 12.98
CA CYS A 343 10.08 -18.50 11.95
C CYS A 343 10.79 -19.84 12.18
N ALA A 344 10.02 -20.93 12.28
CA ALA A 344 10.59 -22.28 12.25
C ALA A 344 11.28 -22.49 10.89
N HIS A 345 12.48 -23.03 10.92
CA HIS A 345 13.29 -23.35 9.75
C HIS A 345 12.75 -24.55 8.99
#